data_a09784956d98fb992f2635398f260651
#
_entry.id   a09784956d98fb992f2635398f260651
#
_cell.length_a   1.000
_cell.length_b   1.000
_cell.length_c   1.000
_cell.angle_alpha   90.00
_cell.angle_beta   90.00
_cell.angle_gamma   90.00
#
_symmetry.space_group_name_H-M   'P 1'
#
loop_
_entity.id
_entity.type
_entity.pdbx_description
1 polymer ?
#
loop_
_entity_poly.entity_id
_entity_poly.type
_entity_poly.pdbx_seq_one_letter_code
_entity_poly.pdbx_strand_id
1 'polypeptide(L)'
;EFLVQNDLTKSTMKLVDETEFKKLLSNLTIEETVAGGSVANSIVGLSQLGNKVSFIGKVSDDELGNKYEQSLVNEKVTYFYNKKKEDTPTGTCLILITPDSERTMCTFLGIAGKINEQDINEEAIKKSDLVFLEGYLWDEGEPKSAFEKAFKIANKTAMSLSDKFCVERHKDSFLDLVKNKLDITFANEQEILHLIGANSFDEVLEFGKDLGKLLVITRSDKGSVAIHKNEVFECESQKNLKLVDLTGAGDLFAAGFLHGHINNMSIQESLEKGTEMASKIIQKIGARLN
;
A
#
# COMPACT_ATOMS: atom_id res chain seq x y z
N GLU A 1 -14.68 15.02 19.84
CA GLU A 1 -13.95 15.70 20.93
C GLU A 1 -12.48 15.26 20.97
N PHE A 2 -12.18 13.95 21.08
CA PHE A 2 -10.80 13.43 21.13
C PHE A 2 -9.92 13.89 19.95
N LEU A 3 -10.44 13.86 18.72
CA LEU A 3 -9.69 14.29 17.53
C LEU A 3 -9.27 15.76 17.64
N VAL A 4 -10.20 16.64 18.04
CA VAL A 4 -9.93 18.07 18.18
C VAL A 4 -8.91 18.35 19.30
N GLN A 5 -9.01 17.66 20.44
CA GLN A 5 -8.07 17.82 21.57
C GLN A 5 -6.63 17.39 21.23
N ASN A 6 -6.46 16.52 20.22
CA ASN A 6 -5.16 16.01 19.81
C ASN A 6 -4.72 16.52 18.43
N ASP A 7 -5.36 17.56 17.91
CA ASP A 7 -5.04 18.17 16.59
C ASP A 7 -5.01 17.14 15.47
N LEU A 8 -6.05 16.30 15.43
CA LEU A 8 -6.24 15.27 14.42
C LEU A 8 -7.37 15.68 13.48
N THR A 9 -7.07 15.72 12.18
CA THR A 9 -8.08 15.94 11.14
C THR A 9 -8.80 14.64 10.85
N LYS A 10 -10.14 14.66 10.99
CA LYS A 10 -10.97 13.50 10.73
C LYS A 10 -10.79 12.98 9.31
N SER A 11 -10.84 11.66 9.14
CA SER A 11 -10.74 10.95 7.86
C SER A 11 -9.39 11.15 7.13
N THR A 12 -8.33 11.46 7.89
CA THR A 12 -6.97 11.58 7.34
C THR A 12 -5.99 10.65 8.05
N MET A 13 -4.80 10.51 7.45
CA MET A 13 -3.65 9.86 8.08
C MET A 13 -2.64 10.92 8.52
N LYS A 14 -2.20 10.84 9.77
CA LYS A 14 -1.13 11.66 10.33
C LYS A 14 0.05 10.79 10.73
N LEU A 15 1.25 11.15 10.29
CA LEU A 15 2.47 10.58 10.84
C LEU A 15 2.74 11.20 12.20
N VAL A 16 3.05 10.36 13.17
CA VAL A 16 3.35 10.77 14.56
C VAL A 16 4.68 10.15 15.00
N ASP A 17 5.36 10.82 15.92
CA ASP A 17 6.52 10.23 16.57
C ASP A 17 6.12 9.28 17.72
N GLU A 18 7.11 8.61 18.31
CA GLU A 18 6.87 7.64 19.38
C GLU A 18 6.22 8.27 20.61
N THR A 19 6.59 9.51 20.95
CA THR A 19 6.08 10.21 22.12
C THR A 19 4.61 10.58 21.93
N GLU A 20 4.28 11.14 20.79
CA GLU A 20 2.91 11.47 20.41
C GLU A 20 2.04 10.23 20.33
N PHE A 21 2.55 9.14 19.71
CA PHE A 21 1.84 7.86 19.63
C PHE A 21 1.51 7.31 21.02
N LYS A 22 2.47 7.26 21.93
CA LYS A 22 2.27 6.80 23.32
C LYS A 22 1.26 7.68 24.07
N LYS A 23 1.30 8.98 23.87
CA LYS A 23 0.34 9.92 24.45
C LYS A 23 -1.08 9.66 23.95
N LEU A 24 -1.27 9.44 22.65
CA LEU A 24 -2.57 9.11 22.08
C LEU A 24 -3.09 7.78 22.66
N LEU A 25 -2.25 6.75 22.65
CA LEU A 25 -2.58 5.42 23.12
C LEU A 25 -2.98 5.38 24.60
N SER A 26 -2.32 6.17 25.45
CA SER A 26 -2.60 6.20 26.90
C SER A 26 -4.01 6.67 27.27
N ASN A 27 -4.71 7.31 26.35
CA ASN A 27 -6.06 7.84 26.55
C ASN A 27 -7.15 7.00 25.86
N LEU A 28 -6.80 5.81 25.38
CA LEU A 28 -7.70 4.96 24.60
C LEU A 28 -7.68 3.53 25.11
N THR A 29 -8.79 2.85 24.92
CA THR A 29 -8.89 1.41 25.07
C THR A 29 -8.77 0.79 23.69
N ILE A 30 -7.84 -0.14 23.51
CA ILE A 30 -7.65 -0.85 22.24
C ILE A 30 -8.66 -1.99 22.19
N GLU A 31 -9.49 -1.99 21.17
CA GLU A 31 -10.49 -3.03 20.94
C GLU A 31 -9.88 -4.23 20.24
N GLU A 32 -9.00 -3.98 19.24
CA GLU A 32 -8.38 -5.03 18.46
C GLU A 32 -6.96 -4.64 18.00
N THR A 33 -6.09 -5.63 17.88
CA THR A 33 -4.73 -5.46 17.32
C THR A 33 -4.53 -6.49 16.21
N VAL A 34 -4.40 -6.02 14.98
CA VAL A 34 -4.25 -6.85 13.78
C VAL A 34 -2.99 -6.48 13.01
N ALA A 35 -2.44 -7.44 12.28
CA ALA A 35 -1.33 -7.15 11.38
C ALA A 35 -1.83 -6.34 10.17
N GLY A 36 -1.05 -5.33 9.78
CA GLY A 36 -1.35 -4.41 8.68
C GLY A 36 -0.14 -4.14 7.78
N GLY A 37 -0.11 -2.94 7.22
CA GLY A 37 0.86 -2.48 6.24
C GLY A 37 0.34 -2.64 4.81
N SER A 38 0.37 -1.56 4.01
CA SER A 38 -0.27 -1.50 2.70
C SER A 38 0.23 -2.62 1.76
N VAL A 39 1.52 -2.62 1.42
CA VAL A 39 2.07 -3.68 0.55
C VAL A 39 1.98 -5.06 1.21
N ALA A 40 2.12 -5.17 2.54
CA ALA A 40 1.97 -6.45 3.22
C ALA A 40 0.55 -7.02 3.07
N ASN A 41 -0.50 -6.19 3.11
CA ASN A 41 -1.87 -6.61 2.85
C ASN A 41 -2.03 -7.12 1.41
N SER A 42 -1.43 -6.43 0.44
CA SER A 42 -1.42 -6.86 -0.96
C SER A 42 -0.70 -8.20 -1.14
N ILE A 43 0.44 -8.39 -0.48
CA ILE A 43 1.21 -9.64 -0.53
C ILE A 43 0.43 -10.80 0.11
N VAL A 44 -0.25 -10.57 1.23
CA VAL A 44 -1.15 -11.56 1.84
C VAL A 44 -2.30 -11.89 0.88
N GLY A 45 -2.94 -10.90 0.28
CA GLY A 45 -3.97 -11.11 -0.74
C GLY A 45 -3.49 -11.95 -1.93
N LEU A 46 -2.28 -11.70 -2.42
CA LEU A 46 -1.63 -12.51 -3.45
C LEU A 46 -1.38 -13.96 -3.00
N SER A 47 -0.95 -14.15 -1.75
CA SER A 47 -0.78 -15.50 -1.17
C SER A 47 -2.11 -16.26 -1.12
N GLN A 48 -3.18 -15.59 -0.68
CA GLN A 48 -4.53 -16.16 -0.62
C GLN A 48 -5.09 -16.52 -2.01
N LEU A 49 -4.64 -15.83 -3.05
CA LEU A 49 -4.93 -16.17 -4.46
C LEU A 49 -4.02 -17.30 -5.01
N GLY A 50 -3.17 -17.89 -4.18
CA GLY A 50 -2.33 -19.04 -4.55
C GLY A 50 -0.99 -18.69 -5.18
N ASN A 51 -0.56 -17.42 -5.16
CA ASN A 51 0.75 -17.03 -5.68
C ASN A 51 1.85 -17.34 -4.67
N LYS A 52 3.05 -17.60 -5.18
CA LYS A 52 4.26 -17.69 -4.37
C LYS A 52 4.78 -16.27 -4.11
N VAL A 53 4.76 -15.87 -2.85
CA VAL A 53 5.08 -14.50 -2.46
C VAL A 53 6.14 -14.42 -1.38
N SER A 54 6.80 -13.29 -1.32
CA SER A 54 7.70 -12.95 -0.23
C SER A 54 7.57 -11.48 0.14
N PHE A 55 7.97 -11.16 1.36
CA PHE A 55 7.94 -9.81 1.91
C PHE A 55 9.28 -9.44 2.52
N ILE A 56 9.77 -8.25 2.19
CA ILE A 56 10.94 -7.62 2.82
C ILE A 56 10.43 -6.44 3.62
N GLY A 57 10.63 -6.47 4.92
CA GLY A 57 10.22 -5.41 5.84
C GLY A 57 11.04 -5.44 7.10
N LYS A 58 10.77 -4.55 8.03
CA LYS A 58 11.54 -4.43 9.26
C LYS A 58 10.64 -4.32 10.48
N VAL A 59 10.82 -5.23 11.44
CA VAL A 59 10.16 -5.22 12.75
C VAL A 59 11.20 -5.41 13.85
N SER A 60 10.91 -4.94 15.06
CA SER A 60 11.74 -5.17 16.24
C SER A 60 11.44 -6.53 16.87
N ASP A 61 12.34 -7.04 17.70
CA ASP A 61 12.07 -8.21 18.55
C ASP A 61 11.27 -7.79 19.78
N ASP A 62 10.03 -7.39 19.53
CA ASP A 62 9.02 -7.04 20.51
C ASP A 62 7.73 -7.84 20.28
N GLU A 63 6.74 -7.64 21.15
CA GLU A 63 5.47 -8.40 21.08
C GLU A 63 4.75 -8.21 19.73
N LEU A 64 4.70 -6.98 19.23
CA LEU A 64 4.04 -6.66 17.96
C LEU A 64 4.80 -7.21 16.76
N GLY A 65 6.14 -7.15 16.78
CA GLY A 65 6.99 -7.77 15.77
C GLY A 65 6.83 -9.28 15.70
N ASN A 66 6.73 -9.94 16.84
CA ASN A 66 6.48 -11.39 16.92
C ASN A 66 5.10 -11.75 16.35
N LYS A 67 4.05 -10.99 16.70
CA LYS A 67 2.70 -11.18 16.17
C LYS A 67 2.66 -10.95 14.66
N TYR A 68 3.38 -9.93 14.17
CA TYR A 68 3.45 -9.60 12.75
C TYR A 68 4.09 -10.72 11.94
N GLU A 69 5.26 -11.21 12.34
CA GLU A 69 5.93 -12.33 11.67
C GLU A 69 5.06 -13.59 11.67
N GLN A 70 4.45 -13.93 12.80
CA GLN A 70 3.56 -15.08 12.88
C GLN A 70 2.36 -14.95 11.92
N SER A 71 1.83 -13.74 11.78
CA SER A 71 0.76 -13.44 10.81
C SER A 71 1.20 -13.73 9.37
N LEU A 72 2.40 -13.30 8.97
CA LEU A 72 2.93 -13.58 7.63
C LEU A 72 3.16 -15.09 7.40
N VAL A 73 3.68 -15.79 8.40
CA VAL A 73 3.88 -17.25 8.33
C VAL A 73 2.55 -17.99 8.15
N ASN A 74 1.53 -17.61 8.92
CA ASN A 74 0.18 -18.20 8.82
C ASN A 74 -0.42 -18.04 7.43
N GLU A 75 -0.14 -16.90 6.78
CA GLU A 75 -0.56 -16.58 5.41
C GLU A 75 0.41 -17.12 4.34
N LYS A 76 1.36 -17.97 4.71
CA LYS A 76 2.35 -18.61 3.81
C LYS A 76 3.22 -17.60 3.04
N VAL A 77 3.45 -16.44 3.61
CA VAL A 77 4.35 -15.41 3.07
C VAL A 77 5.77 -15.68 3.56
N THR A 78 6.73 -15.80 2.65
CA THR A 78 8.14 -15.87 3.02
C THR A 78 8.63 -14.49 3.45
N TYR A 79 9.23 -14.40 4.64
CA TYR A 79 9.67 -13.13 5.21
C TYR A 79 11.19 -13.06 5.27
N PHE A 80 11.76 -11.98 4.70
CA PHE A 80 13.21 -11.76 4.61
C PHE A 80 13.66 -10.59 5.48
N TYR A 81 13.69 -10.77 6.75
CA TYR A 81 14.31 -9.88 7.72
C TYR A 81 14.69 -10.66 8.97
N ASN A 82 15.97 -10.58 9.35
CA ASN A 82 16.42 -11.17 10.60
C ASN A 82 16.09 -10.21 11.74
N LYS A 83 14.98 -10.50 12.41
CA LYS A 83 14.53 -9.74 13.57
C LYS A 83 15.58 -9.74 14.68
N LYS A 84 15.84 -8.57 15.22
CA LYS A 84 16.73 -8.35 16.35
C LYS A 84 16.13 -7.31 17.29
N LYS A 85 16.59 -7.29 18.52
CA LYS A 85 16.19 -6.26 19.47
C LYS A 85 16.74 -4.92 18.98
N GLU A 86 15.85 -3.98 18.72
CA GLU A 86 16.14 -2.64 18.28
C GLU A 86 15.71 -1.65 19.38
N ASP A 87 16.35 -0.49 19.43
CA ASP A 87 15.92 0.59 20.35
C ASP A 87 14.58 1.21 19.91
N THR A 88 14.29 1.16 18.61
CA THR A 88 13.02 1.62 18.05
C THR A 88 12.04 0.45 17.94
N PRO A 89 10.82 0.58 18.50
CA PRO A 89 9.84 -0.50 18.46
C PRO A 89 9.26 -0.72 17.06
N THR A 90 8.55 -1.82 16.92
CA THR A 90 7.78 -2.15 15.70
C THR A 90 6.80 -1.04 15.36
N GLY A 91 6.71 -0.73 14.06
CA GLY A 91 5.79 0.29 13.55
C GLY A 91 4.32 -0.08 13.82
N THR A 92 3.51 0.92 14.12
CA THR A 92 2.13 0.74 14.54
C THR A 92 1.24 1.86 14.00
N CYS A 93 0.04 1.52 13.57
CA CYS A 93 -0.97 2.49 13.18
C CYS A 93 -2.16 2.41 14.14
N LEU A 94 -2.48 3.52 14.78
CA LEU A 94 -3.68 3.67 15.59
C LEU A 94 -4.83 4.12 14.67
N ILE A 95 -5.87 3.30 14.58
CA ILE A 95 -7.05 3.59 13.77
C ILE A 95 -8.18 4.00 14.71
N LEU A 96 -8.58 5.25 14.62
CA LEU A 96 -9.67 5.84 15.41
C LEU A 96 -10.95 5.79 14.58
N ILE A 97 -11.94 5.06 15.05
CA ILE A 97 -13.26 4.95 14.40
C ILE A 97 -14.23 5.85 15.14
N THR A 98 -14.82 6.80 14.44
CA THR A 98 -15.84 7.69 14.99
C THR A 98 -17.25 7.10 14.83
N PRO A 99 -18.28 7.56 15.62
CA PRO A 99 -19.63 6.98 15.58
C PRO A 99 -20.33 7.00 14.21
N ASP A 100 -19.87 7.83 13.30
CA ASP A 100 -20.30 7.89 11.90
C ASP A 100 -19.49 6.99 10.95
N SER A 101 -18.73 6.05 11.53
CA SER A 101 -17.91 5.05 10.82
C SER A 101 -16.72 5.62 10.03
N GLU A 102 -16.37 6.90 10.25
CA GLU A 102 -15.18 7.49 9.66
C GLU A 102 -13.91 7.08 10.41
N ARG A 103 -12.82 6.94 9.67
CA ARG A 103 -11.51 6.52 10.21
C ARG A 103 -10.48 7.62 10.13
N THR A 104 -9.81 7.82 11.25
CA THR A 104 -8.62 8.69 11.33
C THR A 104 -7.44 7.85 11.77
N MET A 105 -6.35 7.91 11.05
CA MET A 105 -5.17 7.09 11.27
C MET A 105 -4.02 7.93 11.84
N CYS A 106 -3.38 7.43 12.89
CA CYS A 106 -2.15 7.99 13.43
C CYS A 106 -1.06 6.93 13.33
N THR A 107 -0.09 7.14 12.45
CA THR A 107 0.92 6.14 12.11
C THR A 107 2.27 6.52 12.69
N PHE A 108 2.80 5.66 13.54
CA PHE A 108 4.18 5.64 13.96
C PHE A 108 4.91 4.57 13.14
N LEU A 109 5.79 4.98 12.23
CA LEU A 109 6.51 4.04 11.35
C LEU A 109 7.46 3.11 12.10
N GLY A 110 7.94 3.54 13.28
CA GLY A 110 8.84 2.73 14.10
C GLY A 110 10.08 2.29 13.34
N ILE A 111 10.51 1.06 13.59
CA ILE A 111 11.69 0.50 12.93
C ILE A 111 11.49 0.26 11.42
N ALA A 112 10.25 0.14 10.94
CA ALA A 112 9.96 -0.01 9.53
C ALA A 112 10.45 1.20 8.72
N GLY A 113 10.33 2.42 9.27
CA GLY A 113 10.87 3.64 8.68
C GLY A 113 12.40 3.73 8.63
N LYS A 114 13.10 2.75 9.22
CA LYS A 114 14.57 2.65 9.22
C LYS A 114 15.08 1.50 8.35
N ILE A 115 14.25 0.97 7.46
CA ILE A 115 14.70 0.00 6.46
C ILE A 115 15.76 0.65 5.57
N ASN A 116 16.82 -0.10 5.22
CA ASN A 116 17.91 0.42 4.41
C ASN A 116 18.41 -0.61 3.40
N GLU A 117 19.41 -0.26 2.60
CA GLU A 117 19.95 -1.13 1.56
C GLU A 117 20.50 -2.47 2.07
N GLN A 118 20.92 -2.54 3.35
CA GLN A 118 21.48 -3.76 3.95
C GLN A 118 20.36 -4.77 4.30
N ASP A 119 19.14 -4.29 4.51
CA ASP A 119 17.98 -5.12 4.78
C ASP A 119 17.43 -5.79 3.50
N ILE A 120 17.89 -5.37 2.32
CA ILE A 120 17.40 -5.88 1.03
C ILE A 120 18.05 -7.22 0.69
N ASN A 121 17.24 -8.26 0.64
CA ASN A 121 17.64 -9.58 0.17
C ASN A 121 17.67 -9.62 -1.36
N GLU A 122 18.87 -9.44 -1.94
CA GLU A 122 19.08 -9.38 -3.38
C GLU A 122 18.64 -10.66 -4.11
N GLU A 123 18.91 -11.81 -3.51
CA GLU A 123 18.56 -13.10 -4.12
C GLU A 123 17.03 -13.28 -4.23
N ALA A 124 16.30 -12.81 -3.22
CA ALA A 124 14.83 -12.83 -3.26
C ALA A 124 14.31 -11.92 -4.38
N ILE A 125 14.85 -10.72 -4.50
CA ILE A 125 14.45 -9.77 -5.56
C ILE A 125 14.80 -10.30 -6.95
N LYS A 126 16.02 -10.78 -7.17
CA LYS A 126 16.46 -11.32 -8.47
C LYS A 126 15.63 -12.53 -8.95
N LYS A 127 15.08 -13.32 -8.01
CA LYS A 127 14.25 -14.48 -8.30
C LYS A 127 12.77 -14.16 -8.45
N SER A 128 12.36 -12.94 -8.15
CA SER A 128 10.97 -12.50 -8.25
C SER A 128 10.66 -12.02 -9.66
N ASP A 129 9.47 -12.35 -10.15
CA ASP A 129 8.96 -11.85 -11.43
C ASP A 129 8.68 -10.35 -11.37
N LEU A 130 8.28 -9.86 -10.17
CA LEU A 130 7.91 -8.48 -9.92
C LEU A 130 8.18 -8.10 -8.46
N VAL A 131 8.68 -6.89 -8.24
CA VAL A 131 8.81 -6.24 -6.93
C VAL A 131 7.76 -5.16 -6.79
N PHE A 132 6.95 -5.24 -5.71
CA PHE A 132 5.91 -4.26 -5.41
C PHE A 132 6.30 -3.42 -4.22
N LEU A 133 6.28 -2.10 -4.39
CA LEU A 133 6.76 -1.08 -3.45
C LEU A 133 5.62 -0.19 -2.98
N GLU A 134 5.77 0.45 -1.82
CA GLU A 134 4.80 1.42 -1.31
C GLU A 134 5.42 2.81 -1.14
N GLY A 135 4.64 3.84 -1.48
CA GLY A 135 5.08 5.23 -1.35
C GLY A 135 5.26 5.70 0.09
N TYR A 136 4.55 5.10 1.04
CA TYR A 136 4.62 5.51 2.46
C TYR A 136 6.01 5.51 3.06
N LEU A 137 6.91 4.66 2.57
CA LEU A 137 8.30 4.58 3.05
C LEU A 137 9.30 5.34 2.18
N TRP A 138 8.82 6.12 1.19
CA TRP A 138 9.70 6.92 0.33
C TRP A 138 10.13 8.22 1.02
N ASP A 139 10.72 8.14 2.18
CA ASP A 139 11.30 9.29 2.84
C ASP A 139 12.80 9.40 2.53
N GLU A 140 13.38 10.58 2.74
CA GLU A 140 14.81 10.76 2.56
C GLU A 140 15.59 9.97 3.60
N GLY A 141 16.77 9.47 3.19
CA GLY A 141 17.64 8.68 4.03
C GLY A 141 17.53 7.18 3.77
N GLU A 142 17.44 6.38 4.83
CA GLU A 142 17.59 4.93 4.76
C GLU A 142 16.53 4.22 3.89
N PRO A 143 15.22 4.48 4.01
CA PRO A 143 14.22 3.80 3.17
C PRO A 143 14.41 4.05 1.68
N LYS A 144 14.79 5.28 1.30
CA LYS A 144 15.06 5.61 -0.09
C LYS A 144 16.21 4.78 -0.67
N SER A 145 17.28 4.56 0.11
CA SER A 145 18.44 3.75 -0.32
C SER A 145 18.04 2.29 -0.56
N ALA A 146 17.14 1.73 0.27
CA ALA A 146 16.58 0.41 0.09
C ALA A 146 15.80 0.29 -1.23
N PHE A 147 14.95 1.28 -1.53
CA PHE A 147 14.17 1.31 -2.77
C PHE A 147 15.04 1.47 -4.00
N GLU A 148 16.03 2.36 -3.95
CA GLU A 148 16.99 2.53 -5.06
C GLU A 148 17.77 1.25 -5.35
N LYS A 149 18.15 0.50 -4.31
CA LYS A 149 18.77 -0.81 -4.46
C LYS A 149 17.81 -1.81 -5.10
N ALA A 150 16.54 -1.85 -4.64
CA ALA A 150 15.52 -2.72 -5.22
C ALA A 150 15.31 -2.43 -6.72
N PHE A 151 15.18 -1.15 -7.11
CA PHE A 151 15.04 -0.75 -8.51
C PHE A 151 16.20 -1.19 -9.41
N LYS A 152 17.44 -1.22 -8.88
CA LYS A 152 18.61 -1.63 -9.64
C LYS A 152 18.66 -3.11 -9.98
N ILE A 153 18.03 -3.95 -9.16
CA ILE A 153 18.16 -5.41 -9.26
C ILE A 153 16.86 -6.14 -9.61
N ALA A 154 15.71 -5.46 -9.52
CA ALA A 154 14.41 -6.04 -9.87
C ALA A 154 14.26 -6.28 -11.36
N ASN A 155 13.59 -7.38 -11.73
CA ASN A 155 13.25 -7.68 -13.13
C ASN A 155 12.14 -6.76 -13.63
N LYS A 156 11.10 -6.58 -12.81
CA LYS A 156 9.99 -5.63 -13.01
C LYS A 156 9.63 -4.97 -11.69
N THR A 157 9.12 -3.76 -11.78
CA THR A 157 8.78 -2.93 -10.63
C THR A 157 7.36 -2.42 -10.72
N ALA A 158 6.65 -2.52 -9.60
CA ALA A 158 5.37 -1.89 -9.39
C ALA A 158 5.43 -1.04 -8.12
N MET A 159 4.66 0.03 -8.05
CA MET A 159 4.56 0.86 -6.85
C MET A 159 3.15 1.40 -6.68
N SER A 160 2.67 1.42 -5.43
CA SER A 160 1.50 2.20 -5.04
C SER A 160 1.95 3.59 -4.61
N LEU A 161 1.27 4.63 -5.09
CA LEU A 161 1.51 6.01 -4.65
C LEU A 161 1.05 6.25 -3.21
N SER A 162 0.29 5.32 -2.66
CA SER A 162 -0.11 5.18 -1.25
C SER A 162 -1.20 6.14 -0.79
N ASP A 163 -0.94 7.44 -0.72
CA ASP A 163 -1.96 8.46 -0.46
C ASP A 163 -1.55 9.84 -1.01
N LYS A 164 -2.52 10.76 -1.02
CA LYS A 164 -2.33 12.13 -1.51
C LYS A 164 -1.22 12.87 -0.76
N PHE A 165 -1.11 12.70 0.57
CA PHE A 165 -0.10 13.42 1.36
C PHE A 165 1.30 12.89 1.07
N CYS A 166 1.43 11.60 0.79
CA CYS A 166 2.67 11.00 0.33
C CYS A 166 3.08 11.59 -1.03
N VAL A 167 2.13 11.69 -1.96
CA VAL A 167 2.34 12.33 -3.26
C VAL A 167 2.75 13.80 -3.10
N GLU A 168 2.11 14.56 -2.21
CA GLU A 168 2.46 15.96 -1.93
C GLU A 168 3.90 16.13 -1.45
N ARG A 169 4.33 15.27 -0.50
CA ARG A 169 5.70 15.33 0.03
C ARG A 169 6.77 14.97 -0.99
N HIS A 170 6.46 14.05 -1.90
CA HIS A 170 7.45 13.43 -2.79
C HIS A 170 7.13 13.61 -4.28
N LYS A 171 6.37 14.65 -4.63
CA LYS A 171 5.79 14.86 -5.98
C LYS A 171 6.81 14.68 -7.10
N ASP A 172 7.93 15.39 -7.05
CA ASP A 172 8.93 15.35 -8.12
C ASP A 172 9.61 13.99 -8.21
N SER A 173 9.93 13.39 -7.05
CA SER A 173 10.50 12.04 -7.00
C SER A 173 9.54 10.99 -7.54
N PHE A 174 8.26 11.05 -7.14
CA PHE A 174 7.26 10.09 -7.62
C PHE A 174 6.99 10.24 -9.11
N LEU A 175 6.96 11.48 -9.61
CA LEU A 175 6.80 11.74 -11.04
C LEU A 175 7.98 11.16 -11.84
N ASP A 176 9.20 11.29 -11.34
CA ASP A 176 10.40 10.67 -11.95
C ASP A 176 10.30 9.14 -11.92
N LEU A 177 9.90 8.55 -10.80
CA LEU A 177 9.72 7.10 -10.70
C LEU A 177 8.69 6.59 -11.71
N VAL A 178 7.51 7.21 -11.77
CA VAL A 178 6.42 6.86 -12.69
C VAL A 178 6.89 6.96 -14.14
N LYS A 179 7.56 8.02 -14.51
CA LYS A 179 8.02 8.24 -15.89
C LYS A 179 9.18 7.32 -16.28
N ASN A 180 10.13 7.08 -15.38
CA ASN A 180 11.43 6.55 -15.76
C ASN A 180 11.78 5.19 -15.20
N LYS A 181 11.22 4.79 -14.03
CA LYS A 181 11.68 3.59 -13.30
C LYS A 181 10.63 2.50 -13.14
N LEU A 182 9.35 2.87 -12.94
CA LEU A 182 8.30 1.89 -12.70
C LEU A 182 7.77 1.29 -14.00
N ASP A 183 7.47 -0.01 -13.97
CA ASP A 183 6.73 -0.70 -15.04
C ASP A 183 5.23 -0.59 -14.83
N ILE A 184 4.79 -0.62 -13.56
CA ILE A 184 3.38 -0.54 -13.16
C ILE A 184 3.25 0.50 -12.03
N THR A 185 2.31 1.43 -12.18
CA THR A 185 1.95 2.38 -11.13
C THR A 185 0.50 2.16 -10.70
N PHE A 186 0.29 2.02 -9.39
CA PHE A 186 -1.04 2.02 -8.77
C PHE A 186 -1.28 3.37 -8.10
N ALA A 187 -2.45 3.94 -8.37
CA ALA A 187 -2.91 5.20 -7.77
C ALA A 187 -4.42 5.19 -7.60
N ASN A 188 -4.95 6.02 -6.72
CA ASN A 188 -6.34 6.43 -6.84
C ASN A 188 -6.46 7.70 -7.73
N GLU A 189 -7.70 8.05 -8.12
CA GLU A 189 -7.97 9.21 -8.98
C GLU A 189 -7.38 10.51 -8.40
N GLN A 190 -7.45 10.71 -7.08
CA GLN A 190 -6.93 11.91 -6.42
C GLN A 190 -5.40 11.96 -6.37
N GLU A 191 -4.76 10.84 -6.12
CA GLU A 191 -3.30 10.73 -6.11
C GLU A 191 -2.71 11.07 -7.46
N ILE A 192 -3.24 10.49 -8.54
CA ILE A 192 -2.70 10.72 -9.89
C ILE A 192 -2.98 12.15 -10.38
N LEU A 193 -4.17 12.70 -10.14
CA LEU A 193 -4.49 14.09 -10.44
C LEU A 193 -3.50 15.03 -9.76
N HIS A 194 -3.23 14.80 -8.47
CA HIS A 194 -2.31 15.62 -7.70
C HIS A 194 -0.86 15.48 -8.17
N LEU A 195 -0.43 14.24 -8.47
CA LEU A 195 0.92 13.96 -8.95
C LEU A 195 1.26 14.73 -10.21
N ILE A 196 0.37 14.70 -11.21
CA ILE A 196 0.61 15.35 -12.50
C ILE A 196 0.11 16.80 -12.56
N GLY A 197 -0.57 17.27 -11.51
CA GLY A 197 -1.16 18.60 -11.46
C GLY A 197 -2.35 18.79 -12.42
N ALA A 198 -3.07 17.70 -12.72
CA ALA A 198 -4.23 17.72 -13.60
C ALA A 198 -5.50 18.19 -12.88
N ASN A 199 -6.42 18.78 -13.66
CA ASN A 199 -7.70 19.26 -13.17
C ASN A 199 -8.87 18.36 -13.60
N SER A 200 -8.63 17.43 -14.51
CA SER A 200 -9.64 16.51 -15.03
C SER A 200 -9.07 15.11 -15.22
N PHE A 201 -9.96 14.11 -15.24
CA PHE A 201 -9.55 12.74 -15.51
C PHE A 201 -9.14 12.53 -16.98
N ASP A 202 -9.63 13.36 -17.91
CA ASP A 202 -9.21 13.33 -19.32
C ASP A 202 -7.71 13.64 -19.46
N GLU A 203 -7.20 14.59 -18.68
CA GLU A 203 -5.76 14.88 -18.64
C GLU A 203 -4.95 13.68 -18.10
N VAL A 204 -5.53 12.90 -17.16
CA VAL A 204 -4.90 11.66 -16.68
C VAL A 204 -4.86 10.59 -17.76
N LEU A 205 -5.93 10.47 -18.57
CA LEU A 205 -5.97 9.55 -19.70
C LEU A 205 -4.88 9.87 -20.73
N GLU A 206 -4.74 11.13 -21.09
CA GLU A 206 -3.68 11.58 -22.03
C GLU A 206 -2.29 11.32 -21.44
N PHE A 207 -2.05 11.70 -20.19
CA PHE A 207 -0.78 11.39 -19.51
C PHE A 207 -0.46 9.87 -19.52
N GLY A 208 -1.45 9.05 -19.22
CA GLY A 208 -1.27 7.59 -19.19
C GLY A 208 -0.94 6.97 -20.56
N LYS A 209 -1.53 7.50 -21.64
CA LYS A 209 -1.23 7.10 -23.02
C LYS A 209 0.20 7.48 -23.39
N ASP A 210 0.62 8.69 -23.07
CA ASP A 210 1.97 9.21 -23.35
C ASP A 210 3.04 8.49 -22.52
N LEU A 211 2.69 8.01 -21.31
CA LEU A 211 3.59 7.32 -20.41
C LEU A 211 4.17 6.03 -21.03
N GLY A 212 3.38 5.32 -21.84
CA GLY A 212 3.76 4.06 -22.48
C GLY A 212 3.96 2.86 -21.53
N LYS A 213 3.75 3.06 -20.23
CA LYS A 213 3.83 2.08 -19.14
C LYS A 213 2.44 1.78 -18.62
N LEU A 214 2.32 0.82 -17.70
CA LEU A 214 1.02 0.44 -17.15
C LEU A 214 0.65 1.33 -15.97
N LEU A 215 -0.36 2.15 -16.14
CA LEU A 215 -0.95 2.99 -15.10
C LEU A 215 -2.31 2.43 -14.71
N VAL A 216 -2.49 2.08 -13.44
CA VAL A 216 -3.68 1.44 -12.89
C VAL A 216 -4.30 2.35 -11.84
N ILE A 217 -5.55 2.75 -12.05
CA ILE A 217 -6.20 3.81 -11.27
C ILE A 217 -7.51 3.30 -10.69
N THR A 218 -7.67 3.39 -9.37
CA THR A 218 -8.96 3.17 -8.71
C THR A 218 -9.73 4.47 -8.60
N ARG A 219 -11.06 4.40 -8.81
CA ARG A 219 -11.94 5.57 -8.90
C ARG A 219 -13.16 5.45 -8.00
N SER A 220 -13.00 4.77 -6.87
CA SER A 220 -14.08 4.56 -5.90
C SER A 220 -15.31 3.89 -6.54
N ASP A 221 -16.49 4.49 -6.41
CA ASP A 221 -17.75 4.01 -6.98
C ASP A 221 -17.82 4.06 -8.51
N LYS A 222 -16.89 4.81 -9.15
CA LYS A 222 -16.72 4.85 -10.61
C LYS A 222 -15.93 3.65 -11.16
N GLY A 223 -15.45 2.75 -10.30
CA GLY A 223 -14.71 1.56 -10.71
C GLY A 223 -13.20 1.78 -10.82
N SER A 224 -12.58 1.22 -11.85
CA SER A 224 -11.13 1.29 -12.06
C SER A 224 -10.78 1.40 -13.54
N VAL A 225 -9.61 1.96 -13.81
CA VAL A 225 -9.09 2.17 -15.17
C VAL A 225 -7.64 1.71 -15.21
N ALA A 226 -7.26 1.01 -16.26
CA ALA A 226 -5.85 0.77 -16.60
C ALA A 226 -5.54 1.37 -17.96
N ILE A 227 -4.38 2.02 -18.04
CA ILE A 227 -3.90 2.63 -19.28
C ILE A 227 -2.55 1.99 -19.59
N HIS A 228 -2.44 1.40 -20.78
CA HIS A 228 -1.20 0.81 -21.26
C HIS A 228 -0.97 1.19 -22.71
N LYS A 229 0.10 1.89 -22.98
CA LYS A 229 0.33 2.50 -24.29
C LYS A 229 -0.88 3.38 -24.66
N ASN A 230 -1.47 3.19 -25.82
CA ASN A 230 -2.63 3.97 -26.28
C ASN A 230 -3.99 3.34 -25.95
N GLU A 231 -4.00 2.23 -25.20
CA GLU A 231 -5.22 1.51 -24.85
C GLU A 231 -5.69 1.87 -23.45
N VAL A 232 -7.00 2.03 -23.29
CA VAL A 232 -7.67 2.29 -22.03
C VAL A 232 -8.62 1.14 -21.74
N PHE A 233 -8.49 0.53 -20.59
CA PHE A 233 -9.32 -0.56 -20.09
C PHE A 233 -10.09 -0.04 -18.87
N GLU A 234 -11.38 -0.34 -18.80
CA GLU A 234 -12.26 0.12 -17.72
C GLU A 234 -12.98 -1.06 -17.08
N CYS A 235 -13.16 -0.98 -15.77
CA CYS A 235 -13.96 -1.94 -15.03
C CYS A 235 -14.88 -1.18 -14.08
N GLU A 236 -16.19 -1.41 -14.18
CA GLU A 236 -17.17 -0.79 -13.28
C GLU A 236 -17.03 -1.34 -11.86
N SER A 237 -17.37 -0.51 -10.88
CA SER A 237 -17.49 -0.97 -9.49
C SER A 237 -18.65 -1.96 -9.33
N GLN A 238 -18.49 -2.95 -8.45
CA GLN A 238 -19.60 -3.82 -8.08
C GLN A 238 -20.69 -3.03 -7.33
N LYS A 239 -21.93 -3.30 -7.64
CA LYS A 239 -23.09 -2.60 -7.06
C LYS A 239 -23.70 -3.40 -5.90
N ASN A 240 -24.49 -2.72 -5.09
CA ASN A 240 -25.25 -3.33 -3.99
C ASN A 240 -24.40 -4.02 -2.92
N LEU A 241 -23.18 -3.52 -2.67
CA LEU A 241 -22.30 -4.02 -1.63
C LEU A 241 -22.71 -3.47 -0.26
N LYS A 242 -22.61 -4.31 0.77
CA LYS A 242 -22.72 -3.86 2.16
C LYS A 242 -21.38 -3.31 2.62
N LEU A 243 -21.21 -2.00 2.54
CA LEU A 243 -19.98 -1.34 3.00
C LEU A 243 -19.84 -1.43 4.52
N VAL A 244 -18.73 -1.97 4.98
CA VAL A 244 -18.39 -2.12 6.41
C VAL A 244 -17.12 -1.34 6.73
N ASP A 245 -16.06 -1.57 5.94
CA ASP A 245 -14.74 -0.98 6.16
C ASP A 245 -14.00 -0.81 4.82
N LEU A 246 -13.57 0.41 4.51
CA LEU A 246 -12.83 0.69 3.28
C LEU A 246 -11.31 0.45 3.41
N THR A 247 -10.84 0.07 4.60
CA THR A 247 -9.41 -0.21 4.84
C THR A 247 -8.95 -1.38 3.98
N GLY A 248 -7.83 -1.21 3.29
CA GLY A 248 -7.26 -2.25 2.45
C GLY A 248 -7.92 -2.42 1.07
N ALA A 249 -8.92 -1.61 0.71
CA ALA A 249 -9.55 -1.69 -0.61
C ALA A 249 -8.53 -1.55 -1.75
N GLY A 250 -7.65 -0.56 -1.68
CA GLY A 250 -6.57 -0.35 -2.64
C GLY A 250 -5.54 -1.47 -2.60
N ASP A 251 -5.21 -1.97 -1.40
CA ASP A 251 -4.25 -3.05 -1.21
C ASP A 251 -4.72 -4.35 -1.86
N LEU A 252 -5.98 -4.72 -1.62
CA LEU A 252 -6.57 -5.94 -2.19
C LEU A 252 -6.90 -5.78 -3.67
N PHE A 253 -7.24 -4.57 -4.13
CA PHE A 253 -7.32 -4.29 -5.56
C PHE A 253 -5.98 -4.54 -6.25
N ALA A 254 -4.88 -4.00 -5.71
CA ALA A 254 -3.54 -4.23 -6.24
C ALA A 254 -3.17 -5.73 -6.23
N ALA A 255 -3.51 -6.45 -5.15
CA ALA A 255 -3.30 -7.90 -5.09
C ALA A 255 -4.03 -8.65 -6.20
N GLY A 256 -5.31 -8.36 -6.42
CA GLY A 256 -6.10 -8.99 -7.49
C GLY A 256 -5.58 -8.64 -8.88
N PHE A 257 -5.25 -7.38 -9.13
CA PHE A 257 -4.68 -6.94 -10.41
C PHE A 257 -3.33 -7.62 -10.68
N LEU A 258 -2.42 -7.59 -9.70
CA LEU A 258 -1.10 -8.21 -9.82
C LEU A 258 -1.20 -9.74 -10.00
N HIS A 259 -2.16 -10.39 -9.32
CA HIS A 259 -2.42 -11.82 -9.56
C HIS A 259 -2.72 -12.08 -11.04
N GLY A 260 -3.64 -11.34 -11.64
CA GLY A 260 -3.94 -11.48 -13.08
C GLY A 260 -2.71 -11.23 -13.95
N HIS A 261 -2.02 -10.12 -13.70
CA HIS A 261 -0.85 -9.69 -14.47
C HIS A 261 0.29 -10.72 -14.47
N ILE A 262 0.67 -11.26 -13.29
CA ILE A 262 1.77 -12.25 -13.19
C ILE A 262 1.38 -13.63 -13.72
N ASN A 263 0.08 -13.94 -13.78
CA ASN A 263 -0.43 -15.20 -14.36
C ASN A 263 -0.84 -15.05 -15.83
N ASN A 264 -0.41 -13.97 -16.51
CA ASN A 264 -0.64 -13.72 -17.94
C ASN A 264 -2.12 -13.60 -18.33
N MET A 265 -2.98 -13.18 -17.44
CA MET A 265 -4.33 -12.75 -17.77
C MET A 265 -4.28 -11.41 -18.55
N SER A 266 -5.31 -11.10 -19.32
CA SER A 266 -5.44 -9.79 -19.95
C SER A 266 -5.51 -8.66 -18.92
N ILE A 267 -5.24 -7.43 -19.35
CA ILE A 267 -5.37 -6.24 -18.47
C ILE A 267 -6.81 -6.11 -17.99
N GLN A 268 -7.79 -6.39 -18.86
CA GLN A 268 -9.20 -6.35 -18.50
C GLN A 268 -9.54 -7.37 -17.40
N GLU A 269 -9.14 -8.63 -17.55
CA GLU A 269 -9.35 -9.66 -16.53
C GLU A 269 -8.61 -9.33 -15.22
N SER A 270 -7.44 -8.70 -15.31
CA SER A 270 -6.68 -8.25 -14.13
C SER A 270 -7.42 -7.12 -13.38
N LEU A 271 -8.04 -6.17 -14.09
CA LEU A 271 -8.91 -5.13 -13.50
C LEU A 271 -10.12 -5.72 -12.80
N GLU A 272 -10.79 -6.68 -13.45
CA GLU A 272 -11.95 -7.38 -12.89
C GLU A 272 -11.56 -8.14 -11.62
N LYS A 273 -10.41 -8.81 -11.62
CA LYS A 273 -9.89 -9.50 -10.44
C LYS A 273 -9.53 -8.54 -9.30
N GLY A 274 -8.92 -7.40 -9.61
CA GLY A 274 -8.68 -6.33 -8.65
C GLY A 274 -9.98 -5.80 -8.03
N THR A 275 -10.97 -5.51 -8.86
CA THR A 275 -12.29 -5.05 -8.43
C THR A 275 -13.02 -6.10 -7.57
N GLU A 276 -12.91 -7.38 -7.91
CA GLU A 276 -13.46 -8.48 -7.11
C GLU A 276 -12.86 -8.50 -5.70
N MET A 277 -11.52 -8.40 -5.60
CA MET A 277 -10.82 -8.45 -4.32
C MET A 277 -11.12 -7.23 -3.45
N ALA A 278 -11.12 -6.02 -4.03
CA ALA A 278 -11.52 -4.80 -3.36
C ALA A 278 -12.97 -4.88 -2.84
N SER A 279 -13.89 -5.39 -3.67
CA SER A 279 -15.30 -5.55 -3.29
C SER A 279 -15.51 -6.54 -2.14
N LYS A 280 -14.69 -7.58 -2.05
CA LYS A 280 -14.74 -8.54 -0.94
C LYS A 280 -14.28 -7.92 0.38
N ILE A 281 -13.18 -7.19 0.37
CA ILE A 281 -12.61 -6.66 1.61
C ILE A 281 -13.48 -5.56 2.21
N ILE A 282 -14.05 -4.66 1.43
CA ILE A 282 -14.85 -3.55 1.94
C ILE A 282 -16.16 -3.97 2.63
N GLN A 283 -16.52 -5.25 2.58
CA GLN A 283 -17.65 -5.84 3.29
C GLN A 283 -17.28 -6.49 4.62
N LYS A 284 -16.02 -6.36 5.05
CA LYS A 284 -15.48 -6.89 6.30
C LYS A 284 -14.75 -5.79 7.07
N ILE A 285 -14.45 -6.05 8.34
CA ILE A 285 -13.55 -5.20 9.14
C ILE A 285 -12.11 -5.63 8.88
N GLY A 286 -11.19 -4.67 8.75
CA GLY A 286 -9.76 -4.90 8.54
C GLY A 286 -9.37 -4.97 7.07
N ALA A 287 -8.06 -5.13 6.83
CA ALA A 287 -7.44 -5.03 5.51
C ALA A 287 -7.04 -6.39 4.89
N ARG A 288 -7.41 -7.51 5.49
CA ARG A 288 -7.08 -8.87 5.01
C ARG A 288 -8.32 -9.74 4.95
N LEU A 289 -8.40 -10.58 3.92
CA LEU A 289 -9.47 -11.57 3.79
C LEU A 289 -9.12 -12.81 4.64
N ASN A 290 -9.72 -12.89 5.81
CA ASN A 290 -9.62 -14.08 6.69
C ASN A 290 -10.85 -14.98 6.49
#